data_123f26eec2d32dc1bdbcccc4c0df1fdb
#
_entry.id   123f26eec2d32dc1bdbcccc4c0df1fdb
#
_cell.length_a   1.000
_cell.length_b   1.000
_cell.length_c   1.000
_cell.angle_alpha   90.00
_cell.angle_beta   90.00
_cell.angle_gamma   90.00
#
_symmetry.space_group_name_H-M   'P 1'
#
loop_
_entity.id
_entity.type
_entity.pdbx_description
1 polymer ?
#
loop_
_entity_poly.entity_id
_entity_poly.type
_entity_poly.pdbx_seq_one_letter_code
_entity_poly.pdbx_strand_id
1 'polypeptide(L)'
;MVQSRGLGDVYKRQAPWSTGANTSGAAVALGIANQLTNILRDVGEDRHRGRIYLPLEDLQQFGYTEDDLFNGVVNDSWKKLMAFQIDRARQWFRQSEEGVRFLAPDARWPVWTSLRLYRGILSRIEQNQYDVFNHRAYVPKYRKLIDLPFSFLLSQSQ
;
A
#
# COMPACT_ATOMS: atom_id res chain seq x y z
N MET A 1 -29.59 -24.98 -2.84
CA MET A 1 -28.39 -24.49 -3.53
C MET A 1 -28.13 -23.04 -3.10
N VAL A 2 -27.16 -22.82 -2.23
CA VAL A 2 -26.76 -21.48 -1.82
C VAL A 2 -25.75 -21.00 -2.86
N GLN A 3 -26.17 -20.08 -3.75
CA GLN A 3 -25.26 -19.40 -4.66
C GLN A 3 -24.29 -18.55 -3.84
N SER A 4 -23.01 -18.86 -3.90
CA SER A 4 -21.95 -18.02 -3.32
C SER A 4 -21.95 -16.69 -4.06
N ARG A 5 -22.49 -15.66 -3.41
CA ARG A 5 -22.37 -14.28 -3.88
C ARG A 5 -20.91 -13.89 -3.74
N GLY A 6 -20.21 -13.78 -4.87
CA GLY A 6 -18.81 -13.40 -4.92
C GLY A 6 -18.58 -12.01 -4.34
N LEU A 7 -17.37 -11.76 -3.84
CA LEU A 7 -16.89 -10.46 -3.33
C LEU A 7 -17.24 -9.28 -4.27
N GLY A 8 -17.34 -9.50 -5.58
CA GLY A 8 -17.77 -8.51 -6.56
C GLY A 8 -19.19 -7.98 -6.38
N ASP A 9 -20.11 -8.79 -5.84
CA ASP A 9 -21.50 -8.35 -5.59
C ASP A 9 -21.63 -7.48 -4.34
N VAL A 10 -20.78 -7.69 -3.34
CA VAL A 10 -20.69 -6.84 -2.14
C VAL A 10 -20.15 -5.46 -2.53
N TYR A 11 -19.16 -5.40 -3.42
CA TYR A 11 -18.60 -4.14 -3.94
C TYR A 11 -19.61 -3.37 -4.80
N LYS A 12 -20.40 -4.02 -5.65
CA LYS A 12 -21.42 -3.37 -6.47
C LYS A 12 -22.56 -2.78 -5.64
N ARG A 13 -22.89 -3.33 -4.48
CA ARG A 13 -23.89 -2.79 -3.57
C ARG A 13 -23.41 -1.59 -2.74
N GLN A 14 -22.10 -1.36 -2.69
CA GLN A 14 -21.49 -0.20 -2.02
C GLN A 14 -21.36 1.01 -2.97
N ALA A 15 -21.95 0.96 -4.17
CA ALA A 15 -21.75 1.93 -5.24
C ALA A 15 -22.74 3.11 -5.36
N PRO A 16 -23.56 3.52 -4.36
CA PRO A 16 -24.24 4.81 -4.45
C PRO A 16 -23.30 6.02 -4.36
N TRP A 17 -22.04 5.82 -3.94
CA TRP A 17 -21.04 6.88 -3.77
C TRP A 17 -20.02 7.02 -4.92
N SER A 18 -20.20 6.32 -6.04
CA SER A 18 -19.34 6.48 -7.21
C SER A 18 -20.11 7.03 -8.42
N THR A 19 -19.55 8.04 -9.07
CA THR A 19 -20.16 8.71 -10.22
C THR A 19 -19.73 8.14 -11.58
N GLY A 20 -19.33 6.86 -11.69
CA GLY A 20 -19.06 6.25 -13.00
C GLY A 20 -17.88 5.28 -13.11
N ALA A 21 -17.61 4.87 -14.35
CA ALA A 21 -16.67 3.77 -14.70
C ALA A 21 -15.20 3.93 -14.24
N ASN A 22 -14.76 5.15 -13.96
CA ASN A 22 -13.37 5.44 -13.60
C ASN A 22 -13.02 5.12 -12.13
N THR A 23 -14.01 4.89 -11.26
CA THR A 23 -13.79 4.57 -9.85
C THR A 23 -13.32 3.14 -9.62
N SER A 24 -13.71 2.19 -10.48
CA SER A 24 -13.29 0.78 -10.34
C SER A 24 -11.79 0.60 -10.52
N GLY A 25 -11.19 1.25 -11.52
CA GLY A 25 -9.74 1.21 -11.75
C GLY A 25 -8.96 1.82 -10.60
N ALA A 26 -9.41 2.97 -10.08
CA ALA A 26 -8.78 3.62 -8.94
C ALA A 26 -8.89 2.82 -7.64
N ALA A 27 -10.03 2.15 -7.41
CA ALA A 27 -10.21 1.27 -6.26
C ALA A 27 -9.28 0.04 -6.32
N VAL A 28 -9.14 -0.57 -7.51
CA VAL A 28 -8.19 -1.66 -7.74
C VAL A 28 -6.75 -1.18 -7.51
N ALA A 29 -6.39 -0.01 -8.05
CA ALA A 29 -5.06 0.58 -7.87
C ALA A 29 -4.75 0.82 -6.37
N LEU A 30 -5.72 1.33 -5.60
CA LEU A 30 -5.59 1.50 -4.16
C LEU A 30 -5.38 0.16 -3.44
N GLY A 31 -6.15 -0.87 -3.81
CA GLY A 31 -6.01 -2.21 -3.26
C GLY A 31 -4.61 -2.78 -3.49
N ILE A 32 -4.08 -2.65 -4.72
CA ILE A 32 -2.74 -3.09 -5.08
C ILE A 32 -1.68 -2.30 -4.29
N ALA A 33 -1.79 -0.97 -4.24
CA ALA A 33 -0.85 -0.12 -3.51
C ALA A 33 -0.79 -0.48 -2.02
N ASN A 34 -1.95 -0.70 -1.39
CA ASN A 34 -2.04 -1.11 0.00
C ASN A 34 -1.41 -2.49 0.22
N GLN A 35 -1.70 -3.45 -0.66
CA GLN A 35 -1.14 -4.80 -0.56
C GLN A 35 0.38 -4.81 -0.73
N LEU A 36 0.91 -4.09 -1.73
CA LEU A 36 2.36 -3.92 -1.91
C LEU A 36 3.00 -3.30 -0.65
N THR A 37 2.40 -2.25 -0.11
CA THR A 37 2.89 -1.61 1.11
C THR A 37 2.93 -2.58 2.30
N ASN A 38 1.90 -3.42 2.46
CA ASN A 38 1.86 -4.45 3.50
C ASN A 38 2.98 -5.48 3.29
N ILE A 39 3.16 -5.97 2.06
CA ILE A 39 4.24 -6.92 1.73
C ILE A 39 5.60 -6.31 2.11
N LEU A 40 5.88 -5.07 1.69
CA LEU A 40 7.16 -4.41 1.98
C LEU A 40 7.40 -4.18 3.49
N ARG A 41 6.33 -3.86 4.23
CA ARG A 41 6.40 -3.66 5.69
C ARG A 41 6.67 -4.95 6.44
N ASP A 42 6.08 -6.04 5.98
CA ASP A 42 5.98 -7.29 6.74
C ASP A 42 7.02 -8.35 6.32
N VAL A 43 7.95 -8.04 5.39
CA VAL A 43 9.02 -8.97 4.94
C VAL A 43 9.75 -9.61 6.12
N GLY A 44 10.12 -8.80 7.13
CA GLY A 44 10.82 -9.30 8.32
C GLY A 44 10.01 -10.31 9.12
N GLU A 45 8.69 -10.17 9.18
CA GLU A 45 7.79 -11.10 9.86
C GLU A 45 7.52 -12.34 8.99
N ASP A 46 7.32 -12.16 7.69
CA ASP A 46 6.98 -13.24 6.75
C ASP A 46 8.14 -14.22 6.57
N ARG A 47 9.41 -13.74 6.57
CA ARG A 47 10.58 -14.63 6.51
C ARG A 47 10.62 -15.63 7.66
N HIS A 48 10.23 -15.25 8.86
CA HIS A 48 10.17 -16.15 10.02
C HIS A 48 9.10 -17.24 9.88
N ARG A 49 8.15 -17.02 8.96
CA ARG A 49 7.12 -18.00 8.59
C ARG A 49 7.49 -18.81 7.34
N GLY A 50 8.71 -18.63 6.82
CA GLY A 50 9.19 -19.28 5.60
C GLY A 50 8.47 -18.79 4.34
N ARG A 51 8.00 -17.51 4.31
CA ARG A 51 7.21 -16.95 3.20
C ARG A 51 7.95 -15.79 2.54
N ILE A 52 7.98 -15.81 1.21
CA ILE A 52 8.46 -14.73 0.36
C ILE A 52 7.31 -14.26 -0.52
N TYR A 53 6.91 -13.00 -0.39
CA TYR A 53 5.88 -12.38 -1.22
C TYR A 53 6.46 -11.40 -2.25
N LEU A 54 7.76 -11.08 -2.14
CA LEU A 54 8.46 -10.34 -3.18
C LEU A 54 8.65 -11.24 -4.41
N PRO A 55 8.45 -10.72 -5.65
CA PRO A 55 8.72 -11.50 -6.86
C PRO A 55 10.16 -11.99 -6.90
N LEU A 56 10.37 -13.27 -7.13
CA LEU A 56 11.72 -13.86 -7.20
C LEU A 56 12.53 -13.28 -8.36
N GLU A 57 11.86 -12.91 -9.45
CA GLU A 57 12.47 -12.23 -10.60
C GLU A 57 13.05 -10.86 -10.18
N ASP A 58 12.34 -10.12 -9.34
CA ASP A 58 12.84 -8.84 -8.83
C ASP A 58 14.06 -9.05 -7.90
N LEU A 59 14.05 -10.10 -7.03
CA LEU A 59 15.23 -10.46 -6.22
C LEU A 59 16.44 -10.71 -7.14
N GLN A 60 16.27 -11.55 -8.15
CA GLN A 60 17.33 -11.90 -9.11
C GLN A 60 17.83 -10.66 -9.86
N GLN A 61 16.93 -9.79 -10.32
CA GLN A 61 17.28 -8.55 -11.04
C GLN A 61 18.22 -7.66 -10.23
N PHE A 62 18.04 -7.59 -8.92
CA PHE A 62 18.87 -6.78 -8.02
C PHE A 62 20.03 -7.55 -7.41
N GLY A 63 20.24 -8.82 -7.78
CA GLY A 63 21.31 -9.66 -7.24
C GLY A 63 21.17 -9.91 -5.73
N TYR A 64 19.93 -10.08 -5.26
CA TYR A 64 19.59 -10.38 -3.88
C TYR A 64 19.03 -11.80 -3.79
N THR A 65 19.60 -12.65 -2.95
CA THR A 65 19.25 -14.06 -2.87
C THR A 65 18.14 -14.32 -1.85
N GLU A 66 17.46 -15.47 -1.97
CA GLU A 66 16.51 -15.93 -0.96
C GLU A 66 17.21 -16.16 0.39
N ASP A 67 18.44 -16.68 0.37
CA ASP A 67 19.25 -16.88 1.58
C ASP A 67 19.54 -15.53 2.27
N ASP A 68 19.90 -14.48 1.51
CA ASP A 68 20.06 -13.13 2.06
C ASP A 68 18.77 -12.63 2.71
N LEU A 69 17.61 -12.90 2.08
CA LEU A 69 16.31 -12.52 2.62
C LEU A 69 16.03 -13.23 3.94
N PHE A 70 16.18 -14.55 3.98
CA PHE A 70 15.96 -15.33 5.20
C PHE A 70 16.93 -14.97 6.32
N ASN A 71 18.17 -14.62 5.99
CA ASN A 71 19.17 -14.13 6.95
C ASN A 71 18.96 -12.64 7.32
N GLY A 72 18.11 -11.92 6.60
CA GLY A 72 17.81 -10.51 6.87
C GLY A 72 18.96 -9.57 6.56
N VAL A 73 19.69 -9.82 5.48
CA VAL A 73 20.86 -9.05 5.07
C VAL A 73 20.43 -7.71 4.49
N VAL A 74 20.81 -6.60 5.15
CA VAL A 74 20.57 -5.24 4.65
C VAL A 74 21.83 -4.74 3.94
N ASN A 75 21.93 -5.03 2.65
CA ASN A 75 23.03 -4.59 1.78
C ASN A 75 22.52 -3.62 0.69
N ASP A 76 23.39 -3.17 -0.21
CA ASP A 76 23.04 -2.22 -1.27
C ASP A 76 22.06 -2.84 -2.30
N SER A 77 22.15 -4.14 -2.56
CA SER A 77 21.18 -4.87 -3.41
C SER A 77 19.79 -4.82 -2.81
N TRP A 78 19.67 -5.09 -1.50
CA TRP A 78 18.42 -4.97 -0.76
C TRP A 78 17.84 -3.55 -0.82
N LYS A 79 18.66 -2.54 -0.56
CA LYS A 79 18.19 -1.13 -0.59
C LYS A 79 17.68 -0.73 -1.97
N LYS A 80 18.36 -1.14 -3.04
CA LYS A 80 17.93 -0.89 -4.43
C LYS A 80 16.62 -1.61 -4.75
N LEU A 81 16.49 -2.88 -4.36
CA LEU A 81 15.27 -3.66 -4.53
C LEU A 81 14.10 -2.99 -3.79
N MET A 82 14.28 -2.63 -2.53
CA MET A 82 13.23 -2.00 -1.74
C MET A 82 12.84 -0.62 -2.29
N ALA A 83 13.79 0.19 -2.74
CA ALA A 83 13.52 1.48 -3.38
C ALA A 83 12.68 1.29 -4.66
N PHE A 84 13.02 0.32 -5.48
CA PHE A 84 12.26 -0.03 -6.68
C PHE A 84 10.82 -0.46 -6.36
N GLN A 85 10.64 -1.31 -5.36
CA GLN A 85 9.31 -1.76 -4.94
C GLN A 85 8.48 -0.62 -4.34
N ILE A 86 9.09 0.27 -3.56
CA ILE A 86 8.43 1.45 -3.01
C ILE A 86 7.96 2.38 -4.13
N ASP A 87 8.78 2.58 -5.16
CA ASP A 87 8.39 3.38 -6.33
C ASP A 87 7.21 2.75 -7.09
N ARG A 88 7.23 1.42 -7.26
CA ARG A 88 6.10 0.68 -7.83
C ARG A 88 4.81 0.90 -7.02
N ALA A 89 4.87 0.79 -5.70
CA ALA A 89 3.72 1.05 -4.83
C ALA A 89 3.23 2.51 -4.94
N ARG A 90 4.14 3.47 -5.00
CA ARG A 90 3.82 4.90 -5.19
C ARG A 90 3.15 5.19 -6.52
N GLN A 91 3.51 4.48 -7.60
CA GLN A 91 2.82 4.61 -8.89
C GLN A 91 1.35 4.19 -8.78
N TRP A 92 1.06 3.07 -8.12
CA TRP A 92 -0.30 2.64 -7.87
C TRP A 92 -1.08 3.63 -6.99
N PHE A 93 -0.44 4.24 -5.98
CA PHE A 93 -1.07 5.31 -5.20
C PHE A 93 -1.41 6.53 -6.06
N ARG A 94 -0.52 6.98 -6.94
CA ARG A 94 -0.82 8.09 -7.86
C ARG A 94 -2.01 7.79 -8.76
N GLN A 95 -2.05 6.60 -9.33
CA GLN A 95 -3.17 6.16 -10.16
C GLN A 95 -4.49 6.12 -9.38
N SER A 96 -4.47 5.71 -8.11
CA SER A 96 -5.67 5.70 -7.28
C SER A 96 -6.17 7.10 -6.92
N GLU A 97 -5.27 8.07 -6.72
CA GLU A 97 -5.63 9.48 -6.42
C GLU A 97 -6.45 10.12 -7.51
N GLU A 98 -6.15 9.82 -8.77
CA GLU A 98 -6.90 10.34 -9.93
C GLU A 98 -8.38 9.97 -9.86
N GLY A 99 -8.71 8.86 -9.22
CA GLY A 99 -10.09 8.41 -9.07
C GLY A 99 -10.85 9.00 -7.89
N VAL A 100 -10.16 9.62 -6.92
CA VAL A 100 -10.81 10.14 -5.70
C VAL A 100 -11.83 11.23 -6.02
N ARG A 101 -11.57 12.07 -7.01
CA ARG A 101 -12.48 13.12 -7.47
C ARG A 101 -13.85 12.62 -7.95
N PHE A 102 -13.92 11.35 -8.36
CA PHE A 102 -15.17 10.73 -8.82
C PHE A 102 -16.00 10.09 -7.69
N LEU A 103 -15.48 10.11 -6.47
CA LEU A 103 -16.22 9.64 -5.30
C LEU A 103 -17.17 10.72 -4.79
N ALA A 104 -18.24 10.30 -4.12
CA ALA A 104 -19.09 11.22 -3.38
C ALA A 104 -18.27 11.97 -2.31
N PRO A 105 -18.58 13.25 -2.02
CA PRO A 105 -17.77 14.08 -1.13
C PRO A 105 -17.51 13.46 0.25
N ASP A 106 -18.51 12.79 0.82
CA ASP A 106 -18.45 12.10 2.11
C ASP A 106 -17.55 10.84 2.09
N ALA A 107 -17.34 10.23 0.91
CA ALA A 107 -16.48 9.07 0.73
C ALA A 107 -15.01 9.44 0.45
N ARG A 108 -14.70 10.69 0.08
CA ARG A 108 -13.34 11.13 -0.30
C ARG A 108 -12.39 11.13 0.89
N TRP A 109 -12.82 11.69 2.03
CA TRP A 109 -11.92 11.85 3.18
C TRP A 109 -11.40 10.53 3.78
N PRO A 110 -12.19 9.44 3.89
CA PRO A 110 -11.66 8.15 4.35
C PRO A 110 -10.63 7.58 3.38
N VAL A 111 -10.84 7.75 2.06
CA VAL A 111 -9.89 7.30 1.04
C VAL A 111 -8.59 8.10 1.12
N TRP A 112 -8.65 9.44 1.22
CA TRP A 112 -7.48 10.28 1.44
C TRP A 112 -6.73 9.93 2.72
N THR A 113 -7.43 9.63 3.80
CA THR A 113 -6.81 9.18 5.06
C THR A 113 -6.04 7.88 4.85
N SER A 114 -6.65 6.90 4.16
CA SER A 114 -5.99 5.64 3.83
C SER A 114 -4.73 5.86 3.00
N LEU A 115 -4.83 6.62 1.90
CA LEU A 115 -3.71 6.99 1.03
C LEU A 115 -2.53 7.58 1.83
N ARG A 116 -2.80 8.53 2.70
CA ARG A 116 -1.77 9.21 3.51
C ARG A 116 -1.12 8.25 4.51
N LEU A 117 -1.91 7.43 5.19
CA LEU A 117 -1.40 6.48 6.18
C LEU A 117 -0.48 5.44 5.54
N TYR A 118 -0.91 4.85 4.42
CA TYR A 118 -0.11 3.83 3.73
C TYR A 118 1.16 4.41 3.10
N ARG A 119 1.09 5.61 2.50
CA ARG A 119 2.29 6.34 2.05
C ARG A 119 3.24 6.65 3.21
N GLY A 120 2.70 6.96 4.38
CA GLY A 120 3.48 7.17 5.59
C GLY A 120 4.28 5.93 6.01
N ILE A 121 3.74 4.71 5.77
CA ILE A 121 4.48 3.45 6.00
C ILE A 121 5.68 3.36 5.06
N LEU A 122 5.49 3.62 3.75
CA LEU A 122 6.59 3.60 2.77
C LEU A 122 7.71 4.57 3.16
N SER A 123 7.33 5.82 3.52
CA SER A 123 8.31 6.81 3.97
C SER A 123 9.03 6.38 5.26
N ARG A 124 8.36 5.64 6.13
CA ARG A 124 8.99 5.10 7.34
C ARG A 124 9.99 3.98 7.03
N ILE A 125 9.70 3.14 6.04
CA ILE A 125 10.66 2.13 5.56
C ILE A 125 11.95 2.80 5.07
N GLU A 126 11.83 3.86 4.27
CA GLU A 126 12.98 4.63 3.79
C GLU A 126 13.77 5.29 4.95
N GLN A 127 13.08 5.92 5.90
CA GLN A 127 13.70 6.52 7.08
C GLN A 127 14.45 5.50 7.93
N ASN A 128 13.97 4.27 7.99
CA ASN A 128 14.65 3.15 8.66
C ASN A 128 15.77 2.53 7.79
N GLN A 129 16.22 3.21 6.73
CA GLN A 129 17.25 2.72 5.80
C GLN A 129 16.90 1.35 5.21
N TYR A 130 15.61 1.12 4.94
CA TYR A 130 15.04 -0.10 4.39
C TYR A 130 15.20 -1.34 5.30
N ASP A 131 15.61 -1.17 6.55
CA ASP A 131 15.68 -2.26 7.52
C ASP A 131 14.30 -2.60 8.08
N VAL A 132 13.57 -3.44 7.34
CA VAL A 132 12.27 -3.99 7.75
C VAL A 132 12.42 -5.30 8.52
N PHE A 133 13.64 -5.82 8.63
CA PHE A 133 13.93 -7.07 9.33
C PHE A 133 13.98 -6.88 10.84
N ASN A 134 14.57 -5.77 11.28
CA ASN A 134 14.72 -5.42 12.69
C ASN A 134 13.74 -4.32 13.13
N HIS A 135 13.25 -3.51 12.19
CA HIS A 135 12.41 -2.34 12.46
C HIS A 135 11.12 -2.37 11.63
N ARG A 136 10.05 -2.93 12.20
CA ARG A 136 8.74 -2.88 11.53
C ARG A 136 8.27 -1.43 11.37
N ALA A 137 8.04 -1.02 10.13
CA ALA A 137 7.56 0.31 9.83
C ALA A 137 6.08 0.48 10.21
N TYR A 138 5.76 1.47 11.02
CA TYR A 138 4.39 1.84 11.35
C TYR A 138 4.24 3.37 11.42
N VAL A 139 3.02 3.83 11.18
CA VAL A 139 2.69 5.25 11.36
C VAL A 139 2.31 5.47 12.81
N PRO A 140 3.01 6.36 13.54
CA PRO A 140 2.72 6.65 14.94
C PRO A 140 1.28 7.13 15.14
N LYS A 141 0.67 6.80 16.29
CA LYS A 141 -0.73 7.13 16.60
C LYS A 141 -1.04 8.63 16.48
N TYR A 142 -0.12 9.50 16.89
CA TYR A 142 -0.30 10.95 16.80
C TYR A 142 -0.40 11.45 15.36
N ARG A 143 0.36 10.86 14.41
CA ARG A 143 0.23 11.19 12.97
C ARG A 143 -1.14 10.80 12.43
N LYS A 144 -1.70 9.67 12.85
CA LYS A 144 -3.06 9.28 12.47
C LYS A 144 -4.10 10.31 12.89
N LEU A 145 -3.93 10.92 14.06
CA LEU A 145 -4.82 11.98 14.56
C LEU A 145 -4.67 13.29 13.77
N ILE A 146 -3.48 13.64 13.33
CA ILE A 146 -3.23 14.84 12.52
C ILE A 146 -3.70 14.65 11.07
N ASP A 147 -3.55 13.46 10.52
CA ASP A 147 -3.93 13.15 9.14
C ASP A 147 -5.46 13.17 8.92
N LEU A 148 -6.27 12.91 9.93
CA LEU A 148 -7.73 12.94 9.84
C LEU A 148 -8.28 14.32 9.44
N PRO A 149 -8.01 15.43 10.17
CA PRO A 149 -8.53 16.75 9.80
C PRO A 149 -7.94 17.25 8.48
N PHE A 150 -6.68 16.93 8.18
CA PHE A 150 -6.05 17.31 6.93
C PHE A 150 -6.67 16.60 5.71
N SER A 151 -7.01 15.33 5.85
CA SER A 151 -7.71 14.55 4.83
C SER A 151 -9.11 15.09 4.57
N PHE A 152 -9.79 15.56 5.62
CA PHE A 152 -11.08 16.21 5.51
C PHE A 152 -10.97 17.53 4.71
N LEU A 153 -9.99 18.37 4.98
CA LEU A 153 -9.75 19.61 4.23
C LEU A 153 -9.44 19.33 2.76
N LEU A 154 -8.60 18.33 2.44
CA LEU A 154 -8.31 17.95 1.07
C LEU A 154 -9.56 17.45 0.32
N SER A 155 -10.48 16.80 1.00
CA SER A 155 -11.71 16.30 0.39
C SER A 155 -12.68 17.39 -0.04
N GLN A 156 -12.57 18.59 0.55
CA GLN A 156 -13.41 19.76 0.25
C GLN A 156 -12.85 20.59 -0.92
N SER A 157 -11.57 20.43 -1.26
CA SER A 157 -10.89 21.23 -2.29
C SER A 157 -10.94 20.61 -3.69
N GLN A 158 -11.61 19.47 -3.85
CA GLN A 158 -11.84 18.74 -5.11
C GLN A 158 -13.33 18.53 -5.34
#